data_9d003e13612d908c3cc28f8979c404c0
#
_entry.id   9d003e13612d908c3cc28f8979c404c0
#
_cell.length_a   1.000
_cell.length_b   1.000
_cell.length_c   1.000
_cell.angle_alpha   90.00
_cell.angle_beta   90.00
_cell.angle_gamma   90.00
#
_symmetry.space_group_name_H-M   'P 1'
#
loop_
_entity.id
_entity.type
_entity.pdbx_description
1 polymer ?
#
loop_
_entity_poly.entity_id
_entity_poly.type
_entity_poly.pdbx_seq_one_letter_code
_entity_poly.pdbx_strand_id
1 'polypeptide(L)'
;TCALPISAKGGSEALFSTSLPATCFPNGSSLACSWDVELVHQMGQALGRECQHMGVGILLGPGINIRRTPLAGRGYEYYAEDPVVSGDIAAALINGLQQEGVGASLKHFAANNSEYRRTEMDSIIEERALREIYLAGFQRAITKSQPWTVMSSYNRLNGVQTSQDPFLLTQVLRDEWGYDGLV
;
A
#
# COMPACT_ATOMS: atom_id res chain seq x y z
N THR A 1 -5.07 -13.49 12.03
CA THR A 1 -4.74 -13.49 10.59
C THR A 1 -3.64 -12.51 10.37
N CYS A 2 -2.45 -13.01 10.00
CA CYS A 2 -1.28 -12.18 9.71
C CYS A 2 -1.58 -11.30 8.49
N ALA A 3 -1.42 -9.99 8.63
CA ALA A 3 -1.78 -9.03 7.57
C ALA A 3 -0.78 -9.04 6.41
N LEU A 4 0.43 -9.55 6.63
CA LEU A 4 1.50 -9.59 5.64
C LEU A 4 2.22 -10.95 5.75
N PRO A 5 1.70 -12.03 5.15
CA PRO A 5 2.46 -13.26 5.08
C PRO A 5 3.67 -13.03 4.18
N ILE A 6 4.86 -13.08 4.76
CA ILE A 6 6.08 -13.10 3.97
C ILE A 6 6.18 -14.48 3.36
N SER A 7 5.85 -14.60 2.06
CA SER A 7 6.10 -15.83 1.31
C SER A 7 7.45 -15.73 0.65
N ALA A 8 8.38 -16.58 1.03
CA ALA A 8 9.74 -16.60 0.51
C ALA A 8 9.86 -17.10 -0.93
N LYS A 9 8.76 -17.57 -1.52
CA LYS A 9 8.73 -18.00 -2.93
C LYS A 9 7.60 -17.29 -3.67
N GLY A 10 7.97 -16.50 -4.66
CA GLY A 10 7.01 -15.79 -5.53
C GLY A 10 6.36 -16.72 -6.55
N GLY A 11 5.20 -16.29 -7.08
CA GLY A 11 4.46 -16.97 -8.14
C GLY A 11 3.43 -17.98 -7.66
N SER A 12 2.92 -18.81 -8.58
CA SER A 12 1.87 -19.79 -8.30
C SER A 12 2.26 -20.87 -7.27
N GLU A 13 3.54 -21.09 -7.10
CA GLU A 13 4.06 -22.04 -6.09
C GLU A 13 3.87 -21.51 -4.66
N ALA A 14 3.80 -20.19 -4.45
CA ALA A 14 3.61 -19.61 -3.12
C ALA A 14 2.25 -19.95 -2.49
N LEU A 15 1.25 -20.24 -3.29
CA LEU A 15 -0.10 -20.64 -2.83
C LEU A 15 -0.14 -22.08 -2.29
N PHE A 16 0.82 -22.92 -2.66
CA PHE A 16 0.86 -24.35 -2.33
C PHE A 16 2.13 -24.81 -1.62
N SER A 17 3.09 -23.90 -1.39
CA SER A 17 4.32 -24.22 -0.68
C SER A 17 4.14 -24.12 0.84
N THR A 18 4.97 -24.85 1.56
CA THR A 18 5.09 -24.75 3.02
C THR A 18 5.52 -23.31 3.37
N SER A 19 4.66 -22.56 4.07
CA SER A 19 5.02 -21.21 4.53
C SER A 19 6.09 -21.30 5.61
N LEU A 20 7.06 -20.40 5.55
CA LEU A 20 8.03 -20.22 6.63
C LEU A 20 7.36 -19.50 7.81
N PRO A 21 7.70 -19.86 9.06
CA PRO A 21 7.24 -19.09 10.21
C PRO A 21 7.72 -17.64 10.11
N ALA A 22 6.80 -16.69 10.33
CA ALA A 22 7.07 -15.26 10.34
C ALA A 22 6.32 -14.59 11.50
N THR A 23 6.77 -13.43 11.92
CA THR A 23 6.09 -12.66 12.96
C THR A 23 4.71 -12.21 12.48
N CYS A 24 3.68 -12.47 13.30
CA CYS A 24 2.34 -11.97 13.05
C CYS A 24 2.20 -10.56 13.64
N PHE A 25 2.60 -9.56 12.87
CA PHE A 25 2.41 -8.15 13.24
C PHE A 25 0.93 -7.77 13.25
N PRO A 26 0.54 -6.72 14.00
CA PRO A 26 -0.82 -6.20 13.94
C PRO A 26 -1.23 -5.83 12.52
N ASN A 27 -2.51 -5.94 12.20
CA ASN A 27 -3.01 -5.55 10.89
C ASN A 27 -3.01 -4.02 10.71
N GLY A 28 -3.17 -3.55 9.48
CA GLY A 28 -3.12 -2.12 9.15
C GLY A 28 -4.09 -1.27 9.96
N SER A 29 -5.32 -1.76 10.18
CA SER A 29 -6.31 -1.05 10.98
C SER A 29 -5.90 -0.87 12.43
N SER A 30 -5.31 -1.91 13.04
CA SER A 30 -4.82 -1.85 14.42
C SER A 30 -3.63 -0.90 14.54
N LEU A 31 -2.73 -0.91 13.57
CA LEU A 31 -1.59 -0.01 13.54
C LEU A 31 -2.02 1.45 13.45
N ALA A 32 -2.98 1.75 12.58
CA ALA A 32 -3.50 3.12 12.43
C ALA A 32 -4.16 3.64 13.71
N CYS A 33 -4.81 2.77 14.49
CA CYS A 33 -5.40 3.13 15.78
C CYS A 33 -4.37 3.51 16.84
N SER A 34 -3.11 3.17 16.68
CA SER A 34 -2.04 3.59 17.60
C SER A 34 -1.72 5.07 17.48
N TRP A 35 -1.85 5.64 16.28
CA TRP A 35 -1.42 7.00 15.93
C TRP A 35 0.08 7.25 16.19
N ASP A 36 0.83 6.18 16.41
CA ASP A 36 2.24 6.20 16.80
C ASP A 36 3.13 5.88 15.59
N VAL A 37 3.58 6.93 14.92
CA VAL A 37 4.45 6.81 13.74
C VAL A 37 5.83 6.22 14.09
N GLU A 38 6.32 6.47 15.31
CA GLU A 38 7.61 5.95 15.73
C GLU A 38 7.53 4.43 15.96
N LEU A 39 6.49 3.95 16.62
CA LEU A 39 6.23 2.52 16.78
C LEU A 39 6.11 1.82 15.43
N VAL A 40 5.38 2.43 14.48
CA VAL A 40 5.21 1.86 13.14
C VAL A 40 6.52 1.86 12.34
N HIS A 41 7.36 2.87 12.50
CA HIS A 41 8.70 2.89 11.92
C HIS A 41 9.56 1.73 12.47
N GLN A 42 9.59 1.51 13.76
CA GLN A 42 10.30 0.39 14.39
C GLN A 42 9.76 -0.96 13.93
N MET A 43 8.45 -1.08 13.76
CA MET A 43 7.85 -2.27 13.17
C MET A 43 8.31 -2.48 11.72
N GLY A 44 8.41 -1.41 10.92
CA GLY A 44 8.97 -1.43 9.57
C GLY A 44 10.39 -1.98 9.56
N GLN A 45 11.25 -1.56 10.48
CA GLN A 45 12.60 -2.10 10.63
C GLN A 45 12.59 -3.58 10.99
N ALA A 46 11.76 -4.00 11.95
CA ALA A 46 11.65 -5.41 12.33
C ALA A 46 11.22 -6.27 11.14
N LEU A 47 10.22 -5.81 10.38
CA LEU A 47 9.73 -6.47 9.19
C LEU A 47 10.81 -6.51 8.08
N GLY A 48 11.57 -5.43 7.91
CA GLY A 48 12.69 -5.36 6.97
C GLY A 48 13.77 -6.41 7.28
N ARG A 49 14.14 -6.56 8.53
CA ARG A 49 15.10 -7.60 8.96
C ARG A 49 14.57 -9.02 8.68
N GLU A 50 13.28 -9.29 8.90
CA GLU A 50 12.68 -10.58 8.53
C GLU A 50 12.70 -10.78 7.02
N CYS A 51 12.36 -9.76 6.23
CA CYS A 51 12.43 -9.80 4.77
C CYS A 51 13.84 -10.15 4.28
N GLN A 52 14.87 -9.51 4.82
CA GLN A 52 16.26 -9.81 4.48
C GLN A 52 16.64 -11.27 4.81
N HIS A 53 16.26 -11.75 6.00
CA HIS A 53 16.50 -13.13 6.40
C HIS A 53 15.84 -14.14 5.44
N MET A 54 14.70 -13.79 4.88
CA MET A 54 13.96 -14.63 3.93
C MET A 54 14.34 -14.41 2.47
N GLY A 55 15.29 -13.51 2.17
CA GLY A 55 15.69 -13.16 0.81
C GLY A 55 14.63 -12.36 0.02
N VAL A 56 13.75 -11.63 0.71
CA VAL A 56 12.73 -10.77 0.10
C VAL A 56 13.29 -9.39 -0.13
N GLY A 57 13.46 -8.99 -1.39
CA GLY A 57 14.00 -7.67 -1.76
C GLY A 57 12.95 -6.54 -1.76
N ILE A 58 11.68 -6.86 -2.02
CA ILE A 58 10.58 -5.89 -2.03
C ILE A 58 9.37 -6.51 -1.31
N LEU A 59 8.85 -5.80 -0.30
CA LEU A 59 7.62 -6.16 0.38
C LEU A 59 6.42 -5.52 -0.35
N LEU A 60 5.39 -6.32 -0.68
CA LEU A 60 4.18 -5.85 -1.36
C LEU A 60 3.21 -5.17 -0.38
N GLY A 61 3.60 -4.03 0.09
CA GLY A 61 2.86 -3.21 1.06
C GLY A 61 3.61 -1.91 1.38
N PRO A 62 2.98 -1.01 2.16
CA PRO A 62 1.63 -1.11 2.74
C PRO A 62 0.50 -0.83 1.75
N GLY A 63 -0.71 -1.34 2.08
CA GLY A 63 -1.94 -0.95 1.42
C GLY A 63 -2.60 0.21 2.15
N ILE A 64 -3.02 1.26 1.43
CA ILE A 64 -3.54 2.49 2.05
C ILE A 64 -4.84 3.02 1.43
N ASN A 65 -5.58 2.21 0.69
CA ASN A 65 -6.86 2.65 0.18
C ASN A 65 -7.80 3.05 1.33
N ILE A 66 -8.61 4.06 1.10
CA ILE A 66 -9.51 4.60 2.13
C ILE A 66 -10.53 3.55 2.59
N ARG A 67 -10.63 3.34 3.89
CA ARG A 67 -11.58 2.42 4.52
C ARG A 67 -12.99 3.01 4.56
N ARG A 68 -13.57 3.24 3.40
CA ARG A 68 -14.87 3.91 3.24
C ARG A 68 -16.04 3.09 3.79
N THR A 69 -15.93 1.78 3.80
CA THR A 69 -16.95 0.86 4.30
C THR A 69 -16.33 -0.33 5.01
N PRO A 70 -16.91 -0.79 6.13
CA PRO A 70 -16.42 -1.99 6.82
C PRO A 70 -16.60 -3.27 6.01
N LEU A 71 -17.43 -3.25 4.98
CA LEU A 71 -17.71 -4.40 4.12
C LEU A 71 -16.68 -4.58 2.99
N ALA A 72 -15.71 -3.69 2.86
CA ALA A 72 -14.63 -3.84 1.89
C ALA A 72 -13.78 -5.07 2.22
N GLY A 73 -13.66 -6.02 1.29
CA GLY A 73 -13.00 -7.31 1.51
C GLY A 73 -11.54 -7.24 1.94
N ARG A 74 -10.86 -6.11 1.70
CA ARG A 74 -9.46 -5.86 2.09
C ARG A 74 -9.32 -4.75 3.14
N GLY A 75 -10.41 -4.33 3.77
CA GLY A 75 -10.40 -3.29 4.80
C GLY A 75 -9.47 -3.59 5.99
N TYR A 76 -9.21 -4.85 6.29
CA TYR A 76 -8.33 -5.28 7.38
C TYR A 76 -6.85 -4.88 7.17
N GLU A 77 -6.38 -4.81 5.93
CA GLU A 77 -5.00 -4.44 5.62
C GLU A 77 -4.80 -2.93 5.45
N TYR A 78 -5.87 -2.19 5.22
CA TYR A 78 -5.82 -0.73 5.08
C TYR A 78 -5.87 -0.03 6.44
N TYR A 79 -5.37 1.19 6.51
CA TYR A 79 -5.15 1.90 7.76
C TYR A 79 -6.40 2.60 8.27
N ALA A 80 -6.90 3.63 7.60
CA ALA A 80 -7.95 4.50 8.11
C ALA A 80 -8.91 4.99 7.02
N GLU A 81 -9.98 5.66 7.44
CA GLU A 81 -10.81 6.50 6.57
C GLU A 81 -10.09 7.81 6.25
N ASP A 82 -9.28 8.30 7.19
CA ASP A 82 -8.56 9.56 7.09
C ASP A 82 -7.29 9.39 6.24
N PRO A 83 -7.12 10.20 5.16
CA PRO A 83 -5.95 10.11 4.29
C PRO A 83 -4.66 10.61 4.97
N VAL A 84 -4.75 11.51 5.96
CA VAL A 84 -3.58 12.02 6.68
C VAL A 84 -3.00 10.92 7.54
N VAL A 85 -3.84 10.27 8.35
CA VAL A 85 -3.45 9.13 9.18
C VAL A 85 -2.89 8.01 8.31
N SER A 86 -3.59 7.64 7.23
CA SER A 86 -3.15 6.59 6.32
C SER A 86 -1.78 6.90 5.70
N GLY A 87 -1.59 8.14 5.27
CA GLY A 87 -0.33 8.57 4.64
C GLY A 87 0.84 8.61 5.60
N ASP A 88 0.65 9.11 6.83
CA ASP A 88 1.73 9.23 7.82
C ASP A 88 2.15 7.87 8.37
N ILE A 89 1.21 7.00 8.69
CA ILE A 89 1.48 5.64 9.14
C ILE A 89 2.17 4.84 8.03
N ALA A 90 1.73 4.98 6.77
CA ALA A 90 2.39 4.34 5.65
C ALA A 90 3.82 4.83 5.46
N ALA A 91 4.05 6.14 5.49
CA ALA A 91 5.39 6.70 5.36
C ALA A 91 6.34 6.18 6.45
N ALA A 92 5.85 6.08 7.68
CA ALA A 92 6.64 5.54 8.79
C ALA A 92 7.05 4.07 8.54
N LEU A 93 6.11 3.21 8.12
CA LEU A 93 6.40 1.83 7.78
C LEU A 93 7.40 1.71 6.63
N ILE A 94 7.19 2.48 5.54
CA ILE A 94 8.05 2.46 4.36
C ILE A 94 9.48 2.88 4.74
N ASN A 95 9.64 3.97 5.49
CA ASN A 95 10.95 4.45 5.92
C ASN A 95 11.68 3.42 6.79
N GLY A 96 10.97 2.79 7.74
CA GLY A 96 11.55 1.73 8.56
C GLY A 96 11.99 0.51 7.75
N LEU A 97 11.16 0.07 6.80
CA LEU A 97 11.45 -1.05 5.91
C LEU A 97 12.66 -0.76 5.00
N GLN A 98 12.65 0.41 4.36
CA GLN A 98 13.71 0.80 3.40
C GLN A 98 15.04 1.10 4.08
N GLN A 99 15.03 1.53 5.33
CA GLN A 99 16.23 1.69 6.14
C GLN A 99 16.99 0.37 6.34
N GLU A 100 16.28 -0.74 6.35
CA GLU A 100 16.86 -2.09 6.39
C GLU A 100 17.24 -2.63 4.99
N GLY A 101 17.18 -1.81 3.93
CA GLY A 101 17.55 -2.20 2.57
C GLY A 101 16.52 -3.08 1.86
N VAL A 102 15.26 -3.04 2.25
CA VAL A 102 14.14 -3.73 1.61
C VAL A 102 13.18 -2.72 1.04
N GLY A 103 12.85 -2.84 -0.25
CA GLY A 103 11.90 -1.95 -0.90
C GLY A 103 10.47 -2.14 -0.41
N ALA A 104 9.72 -1.05 -0.35
CA ALA A 104 8.27 -1.10 -0.17
C ALA A 104 7.55 -0.96 -1.52
N SER A 105 6.40 -1.62 -1.66
CA SER A 105 5.47 -1.44 -2.78
C SER A 105 4.17 -0.86 -2.25
N LEU A 106 4.07 0.46 -2.26
CA LEU A 106 2.89 1.18 -1.80
C LEU A 106 1.69 0.87 -2.70
N LYS A 107 0.54 0.46 -2.12
CA LYS A 107 -0.59 -0.09 -2.90
C LYS A 107 -1.95 0.31 -2.34
N HIS A 108 -3.02 0.20 -3.11
CA HIS A 108 -3.16 -0.04 -4.55
C HIS A 108 -3.55 1.28 -5.23
N PHE A 109 -2.73 1.77 -6.08
CA PHE A 109 -2.86 3.10 -6.70
C PHE A 109 -3.73 3.04 -7.97
N ALA A 110 -4.98 3.54 -7.95
CA ALA A 110 -5.68 4.13 -6.83
C ALA A 110 -7.15 3.70 -6.78
N ALA A 111 -7.83 4.13 -5.71
CA ALA A 111 -9.29 3.97 -5.56
C ALA A 111 -9.81 2.51 -5.53
N ASN A 112 -9.01 1.57 -5.03
CA ASN A 112 -9.42 0.19 -4.80
C ASN A 112 -10.14 0.04 -3.44
N ASN A 113 -11.37 0.56 -3.37
CA ASN A 113 -12.18 0.59 -2.14
C ASN A 113 -13.23 -0.51 -2.06
N SER A 114 -13.31 -1.38 -3.06
CA SER A 114 -14.20 -2.53 -3.14
C SER A 114 -13.49 -3.71 -3.81
N GLU A 115 -13.75 -4.91 -3.32
CA GLU A 115 -13.25 -6.15 -3.94
C GLU A 115 -14.31 -6.85 -4.81
N TYR A 116 -15.53 -6.33 -4.85
CA TYR A 116 -16.58 -6.89 -5.71
C TYR A 116 -16.22 -6.66 -7.19
N ARG A 117 -16.01 -7.75 -7.91
CA ARG A 117 -15.60 -7.75 -9.33
C ARG A 117 -14.41 -6.80 -9.60
N ARG A 118 -13.41 -6.80 -8.72
CA ARG A 118 -12.32 -5.81 -8.67
C ARG A 118 -11.53 -5.62 -9.97
N THR A 119 -11.56 -6.60 -10.87
CA THR A 119 -10.92 -6.52 -12.19
C THR A 119 -11.79 -5.87 -13.27
N GLU A 120 -13.06 -5.66 -12.97
CA GLU A 120 -14.07 -5.13 -13.90
C GLU A 120 -14.69 -3.82 -13.43
N MET A 121 -14.72 -3.61 -12.09
CA MET A 121 -15.39 -2.46 -11.51
C MET A 121 -14.72 -1.15 -11.93
N ASP A 122 -15.54 -0.11 -12.03
CA ASP A 122 -15.13 1.27 -12.28
C ASP A 122 -15.45 2.14 -11.05
N SER A 123 -14.43 2.78 -10.50
CA SER A 123 -14.58 3.76 -9.42
C SER A 123 -14.87 5.14 -10.02
N ILE A 124 -16.13 5.55 -9.98
CA ILE A 124 -16.54 6.88 -10.47
C ILE A 124 -16.37 7.89 -9.34
N ILE A 125 -15.42 8.79 -9.48
CA ILE A 125 -15.04 9.74 -8.44
C ILE A 125 -14.80 11.10 -9.07
N GLU A 126 -15.44 12.15 -8.55
CA GLU A 126 -15.17 13.54 -8.95
C GLU A 126 -13.74 13.93 -8.60
N GLU A 127 -13.12 14.77 -9.43
CA GLU A 127 -11.69 15.13 -9.30
C GLU A 127 -11.35 15.71 -7.93
N ARG A 128 -12.20 16.56 -7.35
CA ARG A 128 -11.97 17.12 -6.02
C ARG A 128 -11.90 16.03 -4.95
N ALA A 129 -12.89 15.13 -4.92
CA ALA A 129 -12.92 14.02 -3.98
C ALA A 129 -11.75 13.07 -4.22
N LEU A 130 -11.40 12.81 -5.48
CA LEU A 130 -10.25 12.00 -5.85
C LEU A 130 -8.96 12.57 -5.26
N ARG A 131 -8.68 13.86 -5.46
CA ARG A 131 -7.46 14.50 -4.98
C ARG A 131 -7.42 14.68 -3.47
N GLU A 132 -8.53 15.12 -2.85
CA GLU A 132 -8.56 15.47 -1.43
C GLU A 132 -8.66 14.24 -0.50
N ILE A 133 -9.17 13.11 -0.99
CA ILE A 133 -9.40 11.90 -0.19
C ILE A 133 -8.61 10.71 -0.72
N TYR A 134 -8.87 10.27 -1.96
CA TYR A 134 -8.36 9.00 -2.46
C TYR A 134 -6.88 9.04 -2.85
N LEU A 135 -6.39 10.19 -3.31
CA LEU A 135 -4.99 10.39 -3.67
C LEU A 135 -4.15 11.02 -2.55
N ALA A 136 -4.79 11.78 -1.64
CA ALA A 136 -4.08 12.54 -0.61
C ALA A 136 -3.19 11.68 0.30
N GLY A 137 -3.67 10.49 0.69
CA GLY A 137 -2.86 9.54 1.47
C GLY A 137 -1.64 9.03 0.71
N PHE A 138 -1.80 8.73 -0.57
CA PHE A 138 -0.69 8.32 -1.45
C PHE A 138 0.32 9.44 -1.65
N GLN A 139 -0.15 10.66 -1.94
CA GLN A 139 0.72 11.83 -2.07
C GLN A 139 1.57 12.01 -0.82
N ARG A 140 0.92 11.96 0.34
CA ARG A 140 1.59 12.14 1.64
C ARG A 140 2.62 11.04 1.91
N ALA A 141 2.28 9.79 1.67
CA ALA A 141 3.19 8.66 1.83
C ALA A 141 4.39 8.78 0.88
N ILE A 142 4.14 9.05 -0.40
CA ILE A 142 5.18 9.16 -1.44
C ILE A 142 6.14 10.31 -1.11
N THR A 143 5.61 11.51 -0.84
CA THR A 143 6.46 12.69 -0.58
C THR A 143 7.30 12.56 0.69
N LYS A 144 6.84 11.78 1.68
CA LYS A 144 7.55 11.58 2.94
C LYS A 144 8.51 10.38 2.95
N SER A 145 8.37 9.42 2.04
CA SER A 145 9.14 8.17 2.12
C SER A 145 9.75 7.68 0.82
N GLN A 146 9.30 8.18 -0.33
CA GLN A 146 9.78 7.74 -1.64
C GLN A 146 9.89 6.20 -1.74
N PRO A 147 8.76 5.46 -1.74
CA PRO A 147 8.77 4.00 -1.82
C PRO A 147 9.46 3.56 -3.11
N TRP A 148 10.23 2.45 -3.08
CA TRP A 148 10.91 1.98 -4.29
C TRP A 148 9.94 1.62 -5.40
N THR A 149 8.76 1.11 -5.04
CA THR A 149 7.72 0.79 -6.01
C THR A 149 6.34 1.24 -5.55
N VAL A 150 5.47 1.51 -6.54
CA VAL A 150 4.04 1.75 -6.35
C VAL A 150 3.28 0.70 -7.16
N MET A 151 2.33 0.03 -6.54
CA MET A 151 1.49 -0.97 -7.23
C MET A 151 0.17 -0.35 -7.66
N SER A 152 -0.09 -0.34 -8.97
CA SER A 152 -1.39 0.07 -9.51
C SER A 152 -2.51 -0.87 -9.05
N SER A 153 -3.74 -0.36 -9.05
CA SER A 153 -4.92 -1.15 -8.70
C SER A 153 -5.49 -1.91 -9.90
N TYR A 154 -6.39 -2.87 -9.64
CA TYR A 154 -7.03 -3.65 -10.70
C TYR A 154 -8.26 -2.97 -11.30
N ASN A 155 -8.90 -2.07 -10.56
CA ASN A 155 -10.12 -1.40 -10.99
C ASN A 155 -9.86 -0.36 -12.08
N ARG A 156 -10.93 0.06 -12.72
CA ARG A 156 -10.92 1.31 -13.49
C ARG A 156 -11.17 2.50 -12.57
N LEU A 157 -10.73 3.64 -13.00
CA LEU A 157 -11.04 4.95 -12.42
C LEU A 157 -11.61 5.84 -13.52
N ASN A 158 -12.86 6.26 -13.37
CA ASN A 158 -13.53 7.12 -14.33
C ASN A 158 -13.43 6.60 -15.78
N GLY A 159 -13.60 5.29 -15.96
CA GLY A 159 -13.57 4.62 -17.25
C GLY A 159 -12.20 4.11 -17.71
N VAL A 160 -11.10 4.55 -17.10
CA VAL A 160 -9.74 4.18 -17.51
C VAL A 160 -9.14 3.15 -16.54
N GLN A 161 -8.51 2.13 -17.08
CA GLN A 161 -7.77 1.15 -16.27
C GLN A 161 -6.59 1.82 -15.57
N THR A 162 -6.50 1.72 -14.24
CA THR A 162 -5.48 2.45 -13.47
C THR A 162 -4.04 2.13 -13.85
N SER A 163 -3.76 0.90 -14.29
CA SER A 163 -2.43 0.47 -14.72
C SER A 163 -1.98 1.04 -16.08
N GLN A 164 -2.86 1.74 -16.79
CA GLN A 164 -2.54 2.40 -18.07
C GLN A 164 -3.09 3.84 -18.13
N ASP A 165 -3.45 4.42 -16.99
CA ASP A 165 -4.03 5.76 -16.91
C ASP A 165 -2.94 6.84 -16.92
N PRO A 166 -2.80 7.64 -18.01
CA PRO A 166 -1.79 8.70 -18.06
C PRO A 166 -2.01 9.80 -17.03
N PHE A 167 -3.27 10.07 -16.65
CA PHE A 167 -3.56 11.03 -15.61
C PHE A 167 -2.97 10.59 -14.26
N LEU A 168 -3.21 9.33 -13.87
CA LEU A 168 -2.67 8.81 -12.61
C LEU A 168 -1.16 8.62 -12.65
N LEU A 169 -0.66 7.92 -13.68
CA LEU A 169 0.72 7.40 -13.69
C LEU A 169 1.74 8.42 -14.16
N THR A 170 1.35 9.36 -15.03
CA THR A 170 2.25 10.39 -15.53
C THR A 170 1.97 11.72 -14.85
N GLN A 171 0.81 12.31 -15.09
CA GLN A 171 0.53 13.65 -14.60
C GLN A 171 0.58 13.74 -13.07
N VAL A 172 -0.19 12.92 -12.36
CA VAL A 172 -0.26 12.99 -10.88
C VAL A 172 1.02 12.46 -10.25
N LEU A 173 1.39 11.22 -10.60
CA LEU A 173 2.46 10.51 -9.87
C LEU A 173 3.85 11.08 -10.21
N ARG A 174 4.14 11.34 -11.50
CA ARG A 174 5.45 11.80 -11.95
C ARG A 174 5.57 13.32 -11.92
N ASP A 175 4.69 14.02 -12.65
CA ASP A 175 4.84 15.44 -12.89
C ASP A 175 4.48 16.28 -11.65
N GLU A 176 3.38 15.94 -10.95
CA GLU A 176 2.95 16.71 -9.79
C GLU A 176 3.67 16.29 -8.50
N TRP A 177 3.91 14.99 -8.27
CA TRP A 177 4.49 14.49 -7.02
C TRP A 177 5.98 14.18 -7.10
N GLY A 178 6.57 14.19 -8.28
CA GLY A 178 8.00 13.96 -8.48
C GLY A 178 8.45 12.55 -8.14
N TYR A 179 7.56 11.56 -8.24
CA TYR A 179 7.92 10.17 -7.97
C TYR A 179 8.70 9.57 -9.14
N ASP A 180 9.87 9.01 -8.89
CA ASP A 180 10.76 8.42 -9.90
C ASP A 180 10.95 6.89 -9.78
N GLY A 181 10.33 6.27 -8.77
CA GLY A 181 10.38 4.83 -8.56
C GLY A 181 9.59 4.00 -9.61
N LEU A 182 9.58 2.69 -9.46
CA LEU A 182 8.90 1.75 -10.37
C LEU A 182 7.39 1.69 -10.10
N VAL A 183 6.58 1.51 -11.14
CA VAL A 183 5.14 1.21 -11.07
C VAL A 183 4.88 -0.14 -11.72
#